data_a829dafe81e96fe7d36a8590ae2ef172
#
_entry.id   a829dafe81e96fe7d36a8590ae2ef172
#
_cell.length_a   1.000
_cell.length_b   1.000
_cell.length_c   1.000
_cell.angle_alpha   90.00
_cell.angle_beta   90.00
_cell.angle_gamma   90.00
#
_symmetry.space_group_name_H-M   'P 1'
#
loop_
_entity.id
_entity.type
_entity.pdbx_description
1 polymer ?
#
loop_
_entity_poly.entity_id
_entity_poly.type
_entity_poly.pdbx_seq_one_letter_code
_entity_poly.pdbx_strand_id
1 'polypeptide(L)'
;MELWDAYSKDEKLTGETLVRGEEIPQGMYHLVCEVLVRHTDGSYLCMKRSVQKWNYGGWYEATAGGSALAGEDKWQCVERELLEETGLVCHEFEEVNRSVEERKQAFFYNFVCTVDCEKTAVKLQEGETEGFLWMSEEEFKEFVNSDRMIPSNRRRYEKYFQRMGYVE
;
A
#
# COMPACT_ATOMS: atom_id res chain seq x y z
N MET A 1 -10.78 18.78 1.54
CA MET A 1 -11.52 17.76 2.31
C MET A 1 -11.56 16.48 1.49
N GLU A 2 -11.01 15.41 2.03
CA GLU A 2 -10.98 14.13 1.33
C GLU A 2 -12.20 13.29 1.69
N LEU A 3 -12.91 12.83 0.68
CA LEU A 3 -14.14 12.05 0.82
C LEU A 3 -13.93 10.62 0.37
N TRP A 4 -14.51 9.69 1.10
CA TRP A 4 -14.48 8.26 0.80
C TRP A 4 -15.89 7.73 0.64
N ASP A 5 -16.07 6.71 -0.18
CA ASP A 5 -17.30 5.94 -0.19
C ASP A 5 -17.41 5.07 1.06
N ALA A 6 -18.60 4.99 1.64
CA ALA A 6 -18.88 4.09 2.73
C ALA A 6 -19.35 2.72 2.20
N TYR A 7 -18.74 1.67 2.73
CA TYR A 7 -19.10 0.27 2.44
C TYR A 7 -19.75 -0.38 3.65
N SER A 8 -20.68 -1.29 3.42
CA SER A 8 -21.22 -2.16 4.48
C SER A 8 -20.21 -3.25 4.83
N LYS A 9 -20.48 -4.00 5.89
CA LYS A 9 -19.67 -5.15 6.28
C LYS A 9 -19.55 -6.23 5.19
N ASP A 10 -20.52 -6.29 4.27
CA ASP A 10 -20.52 -7.19 3.12
C ASP A 10 -19.82 -6.61 1.89
N GLU A 11 -19.02 -5.57 2.06
CA GLU A 11 -18.28 -4.86 0.99
C GLU A 11 -19.19 -4.29 -0.09
N LYS A 12 -20.38 -3.84 0.27
CA LYS A 12 -21.30 -3.19 -0.66
C LYS A 12 -21.35 -1.69 -0.39
N LEU A 13 -21.41 -0.90 -1.45
CA LEU A 13 -21.62 0.54 -1.34
C LEU A 13 -22.94 0.82 -0.61
N THR A 14 -22.88 1.69 0.40
CA THR A 14 -24.07 2.12 1.15
C THR A 14 -24.77 3.31 0.52
N GLY A 15 -24.09 4.04 -0.36
CA GLY A 15 -24.56 5.32 -0.89
C GLY A 15 -24.19 6.52 0.00
N GLU A 16 -23.59 6.27 1.17
CA GLU A 16 -23.13 7.32 2.07
C GLU A 16 -21.65 7.64 1.84
N THR A 17 -21.25 8.83 2.25
CA THR A 17 -19.90 9.34 2.11
C THR A 17 -19.28 9.56 3.48
N LEU A 18 -18.01 9.17 3.62
CA LEU A 18 -17.20 9.40 4.81
C LEU A 18 -16.23 10.55 4.57
N VAL A 19 -15.84 11.23 5.63
CA VAL A 19 -14.87 12.34 5.59
C VAL A 19 -13.60 11.89 6.31
N ARG A 20 -12.46 12.02 5.65
CA ARG A 20 -11.16 11.70 6.25
C ARG A 20 -10.94 12.50 7.53
N GLY A 21 -10.56 11.82 8.59
CA GLY A 21 -10.30 12.44 9.90
C GLY A 21 -11.51 12.54 10.81
N GLU A 22 -12.71 12.22 10.30
CA GLU A 22 -13.92 12.09 11.12
C GLU A 22 -14.13 10.65 11.57
N GLU A 23 -14.92 10.48 12.62
CA GLU A 23 -15.28 9.16 13.11
C GLU A 23 -16.15 8.42 12.08
N ILE A 24 -15.79 7.18 11.79
CA ILE A 24 -16.55 6.32 10.88
C ILE A 24 -17.70 5.69 11.67
N PRO A 25 -18.96 5.85 11.21
CA PRO A 25 -20.09 5.24 11.87
C PRO A 25 -19.96 3.72 12.01
N GLN A 26 -20.48 3.18 13.08
CA GLN A 26 -20.46 1.74 13.32
C GLN A 26 -21.12 0.97 12.17
N GLY A 27 -20.47 -0.09 11.71
CA GLY A 27 -20.94 -0.91 10.60
C GLY A 27 -20.61 -0.38 9.21
N MET A 28 -19.91 0.75 9.15
CA MET A 28 -19.40 1.32 7.90
C MET A 28 -17.88 1.16 7.81
N TYR A 29 -17.40 1.03 6.57
CA TYR A 29 -16.00 0.78 6.25
C TYR A 29 -15.58 1.63 5.07
N HIS A 30 -14.29 1.90 4.97
CA HIS A 30 -13.72 2.48 3.76
C HIS A 30 -12.75 1.50 3.10
N LEU A 31 -12.36 1.79 1.87
CA LEU A 31 -11.48 0.94 1.07
C LEU A 31 -10.06 1.48 1.12
N VAL A 32 -9.09 0.62 1.37
CA VAL A 32 -7.65 0.95 1.34
C VAL A 32 -6.94 0.01 0.37
N CYS A 33 -6.12 0.57 -0.50
CA CYS A 33 -5.30 -0.19 -1.43
C CYS A 33 -3.82 0.03 -1.14
N GLU A 34 -3.06 -1.05 -1.17
CA GLU A 34 -1.61 -1.02 -1.03
C GLU A 34 -0.99 -1.81 -2.18
N VAL A 35 0.17 -1.38 -2.67
CA VAL A 35 0.89 -2.06 -3.73
C VAL A 35 2.37 -2.25 -3.39
N LEU A 36 2.85 -3.46 -3.60
CA LEU A 36 4.26 -3.82 -3.57
C LEU A 36 4.80 -3.71 -4.99
N VAL A 37 5.85 -2.91 -5.18
CA VAL A 37 6.41 -2.63 -6.51
C VAL A 37 7.64 -3.49 -6.74
N ARG A 38 7.57 -4.36 -7.74
CA ARG A 38 8.68 -5.19 -8.20
C ARG A 38 9.19 -4.69 -9.54
N HIS A 39 10.49 -4.59 -9.70
CA HIS A 39 11.12 -4.31 -10.98
C HIS A 39 11.35 -5.59 -11.77
N THR A 40 11.42 -5.50 -13.11
CA THR A 40 11.70 -6.64 -13.99
C THR A 40 13.05 -7.31 -13.70
N ASP A 41 14.00 -6.59 -13.09
CA ASP A 41 15.29 -7.16 -12.66
C ASP A 41 15.19 -7.95 -11.32
N GLY A 42 14.01 -8.05 -10.72
CA GLY A 42 13.77 -8.76 -9.46
C GLY A 42 13.87 -7.91 -8.21
N SER A 43 14.30 -6.65 -8.30
CA SER A 43 14.37 -5.76 -7.15
C SER A 43 13.00 -5.24 -6.71
N TYR A 44 12.90 -4.78 -5.48
CA TYR A 44 11.68 -4.21 -4.88
C TYR A 44 11.92 -2.79 -4.40
N LEU A 45 10.94 -1.93 -4.64
CA LEU A 45 10.97 -0.54 -4.17
C LEU A 45 10.54 -0.45 -2.71
N CYS A 46 11.35 0.21 -1.90
CA CYS A 46 11.00 0.60 -0.54
C CYS A 46 11.14 2.11 -0.40
N MET A 47 10.09 2.75 0.11
CA MET A 47 10.08 4.20 0.33
C MET A 47 10.41 4.48 1.79
N LYS A 48 11.31 5.43 2.03
CA LYS A 48 11.65 5.87 3.39
C LYS A 48 10.60 6.87 3.86
N ARG A 49 9.87 6.52 4.92
CA ARG A 49 8.87 7.39 5.53
C ARG A 49 9.53 8.62 6.14
N SER A 50 8.92 9.79 5.99
CA SER A 50 9.38 11.00 6.64
C SER A 50 9.52 10.78 8.15
N VAL A 51 10.61 11.29 8.74
CA VAL A 51 10.85 11.22 10.20
C VAL A 51 9.78 11.95 11.00
N GLN A 52 9.03 12.84 10.37
CA GLN A 52 7.94 13.59 11.00
C GLN A 52 6.64 12.77 11.13
N LYS A 53 6.55 11.61 10.47
CA LYS A 53 5.40 10.72 10.62
C LYS A 53 5.33 10.18 12.05
N TRP A 54 4.15 10.22 12.67
CA TRP A 54 3.96 9.77 14.05
C TRP A 54 4.17 8.28 14.24
N ASN A 55 3.95 7.47 13.18
CA ASN A 55 4.15 6.02 13.21
C ASN A 55 5.23 5.62 12.21
N TYR A 56 6.20 4.85 12.64
CA TYR A 56 7.28 4.34 11.81
C TYR A 56 8.04 5.42 11.02
N GLY A 57 8.14 6.66 11.55
CA GLY A 57 8.94 7.71 10.93
C GLY A 57 10.39 7.28 10.74
N GLY A 58 10.94 7.50 9.54
CA GLY A 58 12.31 7.09 9.18
C GLY A 58 12.47 5.61 8.79
N TRP A 59 11.42 4.80 8.92
CA TRP A 59 11.44 3.42 8.47
C TRP A 59 11.21 3.31 6.97
N TYR A 60 11.69 2.20 6.39
CA TYR A 60 11.37 1.85 5.00
C TYR A 60 10.07 1.09 4.94
N GLU A 61 9.17 1.55 4.09
CA GLU A 61 7.88 0.93 3.82
C GLU A 61 7.93 0.25 2.46
N ALA A 62 7.58 -1.04 2.43
CA ALA A 62 7.62 -1.83 1.20
C ALA A 62 6.44 -1.52 0.26
N THR A 63 5.39 -0.90 0.77
CA THR A 63 4.17 -0.63 0.01
C THR A 63 3.91 0.85 -0.17
N ALA A 64 3.30 1.19 -1.30
CA ALA A 64 2.64 2.46 -1.52
C ALA A 64 1.12 2.24 -1.44
N GLY A 65 0.37 3.22 -0.96
CA GLY A 65 -1.07 3.07 -0.90
C GLY A 65 -1.78 4.08 -0.02
N GLY A 66 -3.08 3.99 -0.02
CA GLY A 66 -3.96 4.85 0.73
C GLY A 66 -5.43 4.52 0.52
N SER A 67 -6.30 5.37 1.04
CA SER A 67 -7.74 5.21 0.95
C SER A 67 -8.28 5.57 -0.43
N ALA A 68 -9.23 4.77 -0.91
CA ALA A 68 -9.96 5.08 -2.13
C ALA A 68 -10.81 6.33 -1.92
N LEU A 69 -10.74 7.24 -2.88
CA LEU A 69 -11.60 8.42 -2.90
C LEU A 69 -13.04 8.02 -3.30
N ALA A 70 -13.99 8.86 -2.92
CA ALA A 70 -15.38 8.66 -3.33
C ALA A 70 -15.48 8.55 -4.86
N GLY A 71 -16.13 7.49 -5.32
CA GLY A 71 -16.26 7.17 -6.73
C GLY A 71 -15.14 6.33 -7.34
N GLU A 72 -14.06 6.07 -6.62
CA GLU A 72 -12.99 5.19 -7.08
C GLU A 72 -13.29 3.72 -6.74
N ASP A 73 -12.96 2.84 -7.68
CA ASP A 73 -12.81 1.42 -7.37
C ASP A 73 -11.36 1.11 -6.91
N LYS A 74 -11.11 -0.13 -6.53
CA LYS A 74 -9.78 -0.55 -6.06
C LYS A 74 -8.68 -0.38 -7.10
N TRP A 75 -9.00 -0.54 -8.37
CA TRP A 75 -8.03 -0.43 -9.47
C TRP A 75 -7.63 1.03 -9.72
N GLN A 76 -8.60 1.93 -9.70
CA GLN A 76 -8.35 3.36 -9.80
C GLN A 76 -7.58 3.88 -8.59
N CYS A 77 -7.93 3.41 -7.40
CA CYS A 77 -7.26 3.78 -6.17
C CYS A 77 -5.78 3.38 -6.19
N VAL A 78 -5.47 2.12 -6.47
CA VAL A 78 -4.08 1.65 -6.44
C VAL A 78 -3.21 2.33 -7.49
N GLU A 79 -3.75 2.58 -8.68
CA GLU A 79 -3.05 3.28 -9.74
C GLU A 79 -2.72 4.73 -9.36
N ARG A 80 -3.68 5.45 -8.78
CA ARG A 80 -3.50 6.82 -8.30
C ARG A 80 -2.50 6.89 -7.15
N GLU A 81 -2.64 6.03 -6.16
CA GLU A 81 -1.73 6.00 -4.99
C GLU A 81 -0.29 5.68 -5.39
N LEU A 82 -0.09 4.74 -6.30
CA LEU A 82 1.24 4.44 -6.83
C LEU A 82 1.88 5.68 -7.46
N LEU A 83 1.14 6.38 -8.29
CA LEU A 83 1.61 7.60 -8.95
C LEU A 83 1.92 8.71 -7.94
N GLU A 84 1.03 8.95 -6.98
CA GLU A 84 1.19 10.01 -5.99
C GLU A 84 2.39 9.77 -5.07
N GLU A 85 2.55 8.55 -4.56
CA GLU A 85 3.58 8.26 -3.58
C GLU A 85 4.95 7.95 -4.19
N THR A 86 5.02 7.45 -5.41
CA THR A 86 6.28 7.01 -6.02
C THR A 86 6.62 7.71 -7.34
N GLY A 87 5.67 8.37 -7.96
CA GLY A 87 5.82 8.93 -9.30
C GLY A 87 5.82 7.88 -10.41
N LEU A 88 5.64 6.61 -10.08
CA LEU A 88 5.64 5.52 -11.06
C LEU A 88 4.23 5.28 -11.62
N VAL A 89 4.20 4.84 -12.88
CA VAL A 89 2.97 4.50 -13.58
C VAL A 89 2.95 3.00 -13.85
N CYS A 90 1.85 2.36 -13.47
CA CYS A 90 1.56 0.98 -13.82
C CYS A 90 0.04 0.84 -14.01
N HIS A 91 -0.38 -0.01 -14.93
CA HIS A 91 -1.80 -0.23 -15.23
C HIS A 91 -2.24 -1.67 -15.00
N GLU A 92 -1.29 -2.56 -14.69
CA GLU A 92 -1.55 -3.96 -14.41
C GLU A 92 -1.15 -4.31 -12.99
N PHE A 93 -2.11 -4.75 -12.19
CA PHE A 93 -1.92 -5.09 -10.79
C PHE A 93 -2.45 -6.49 -10.53
N GLU A 94 -1.69 -7.29 -9.78
CA GLU A 94 -2.14 -8.58 -9.27
C GLU A 94 -2.63 -8.40 -7.84
N GLU A 95 -3.88 -8.74 -7.57
CA GLU A 95 -4.40 -8.77 -6.20
C GLU A 95 -3.88 -10.04 -5.50
N VAL A 96 -3.11 -9.87 -4.44
CA VAL A 96 -2.46 -10.99 -3.74
C VAL A 96 -3.04 -11.24 -2.36
N ASN A 97 -3.78 -10.31 -1.81
CA ASN A 97 -4.44 -10.47 -0.52
C ASN A 97 -5.61 -9.49 -0.35
N ARG A 98 -6.52 -9.87 0.51
CA ARG A 98 -7.67 -9.06 0.93
C ARG A 98 -7.93 -9.32 2.40
N SER A 99 -8.10 -8.28 3.19
CA SER A 99 -8.36 -8.40 4.62
C SER A 99 -9.26 -7.28 5.12
N VAL A 100 -9.87 -7.51 6.28
CA VAL A 100 -10.65 -6.52 7.00
C VAL A 100 -9.91 -6.14 8.27
N GLU A 101 -9.80 -4.88 8.55
CA GLU A 101 -9.22 -4.37 9.79
C GLU A 101 -10.31 -3.62 10.56
N GLU A 102 -10.92 -4.31 11.52
CA GLU A 102 -12.08 -3.80 12.26
C GLU A 102 -11.78 -2.51 13.03
N ARG A 103 -10.59 -2.40 13.61
CA ARG A 103 -10.19 -1.18 14.35
C ARG A 103 -10.13 0.07 13.47
N LYS A 104 -9.76 -0.12 12.21
CA LYS A 104 -9.69 0.97 11.22
C LYS A 104 -10.97 1.10 10.42
N GLN A 105 -11.90 0.17 10.58
CA GLN A 105 -13.09 0.08 9.78
C GLN A 105 -12.76 0.18 8.29
N ALA A 106 -11.83 -0.68 7.85
CA ALA A 106 -11.28 -0.65 6.51
C ALA A 106 -11.17 -2.04 5.89
N PHE A 107 -11.46 -2.11 4.61
CA PHE A 107 -11.12 -3.24 3.75
C PHE A 107 -9.80 -2.95 3.06
N PHE A 108 -8.82 -3.83 3.26
CA PHE A 108 -7.50 -3.72 2.64
C PHE A 108 -7.40 -4.64 1.44
N TYR A 109 -7.05 -4.08 0.31
CA TYR A 109 -6.70 -4.80 -0.91
C TYR A 109 -5.22 -4.63 -1.17
N ASN A 110 -4.50 -5.75 -1.29
CA ASN A 110 -3.06 -5.76 -1.43
C ASN A 110 -2.68 -6.26 -2.81
N PHE A 111 -1.89 -5.47 -3.51
CA PHE A 111 -1.51 -5.71 -4.89
C PHE A 111 0.02 -5.83 -5.02
N VAL A 112 0.43 -6.48 -6.10
CA VAL A 112 1.79 -6.44 -6.61
C VAL A 112 1.74 -5.90 -8.03
N CYS A 113 2.64 -5.01 -8.38
CA CYS A 113 2.85 -4.60 -9.77
C CYS A 113 4.30 -4.81 -10.16
N THR A 114 4.54 -5.03 -11.45
CA THR A 114 5.87 -5.14 -12.03
C THR A 114 6.12 -3.95 -12.94
N VAL A 115 7.23 -3.27 -12.72
CA VAL A 115 7.63 -2.09 -13.50
C VAL A 115 8.93 -2.37 -14.23
N ASP A 116 9.12 -1.68 -15.35
CA ASP A 116 10.33 -1.73 -16.19
C ASP A 116 10.85 -0.32 -16.45
N CYS A 117 10.72 0.55 -15.47
CA CYS A 117 11.13 1.93 -15.55
C CYS A 117 12.61 2.12 -15.17
N GLU A 118 13.15 3.29 -15.49
CA GLU A 118 14.40 3.73 -14.89
C GLU A 118 14.22 3.82 -13.37
N LYS A 119 15.12 3.20 -12.60
CA LYS A 119 15.03 3.19 -11.14
C LYS A 119 15.13 4.58 -10.50
N THR A 120 15.74 5.51 -11.23
CA THR A 120 15.85 6.93 -10.83
C THR A 120 14.57 7.72 -11.10
N ALA A 121 13.56 7.13 -11.75
CA ALA A 121 12.29 7.78 -12.05
C ALA A 121 11.39 7.97 -10.82
N VAL A 122 11.73 7.34 -9.70
CA VAL A 122 10.99 7.46 -8.44
C VAL A 122 11.02 8.91 -7.96
N LYS A 123 9.85 9.43 -7.60
CA LYS A 123 9.68 10.77 -7.04
C LYS A 123 9.17 10.68 -5.62
N LEU A 124 9.73 11.50 -4.75
CA LEU A 124 9.29 11.60 -3.36
C LEU A 124 8.03 12.45 -3.26
N GLN A 125 7.12 12.06 -2.37
CA GLN A 125 5.97 12.86 -2.03
C GLN A 125 6.30 13.73 -0.81
N GLU A 126 6.22 15.05 -0.98
CA GLU A 126 6.56 16.00 0.07
C GLU A 126 5.72 15.75 1.35
N GLY A 127 6.40 15.73 2.48
CA GLY A 127 5.77 15.48 3.79
C GLY A 127 5.47 14.00 4.09
N GLU A 128 5.54 13.12 3.09
CA GLU A 128 5.26 11.69 3.24
C GLU A 128 6.52 10.84 3.23
N THR A 129 7.39 11.08 2.25
CA THR A 129 8.62 10.30 2.05
C THR A 129 9.85 11.22 1.94
N GLU A 130 11.00 10.72 2.38
CA GLU A 130 12.27 11.45 2.34
C GLU A 130 13.39 10.73 1.60
N GLY A 131 13.11 9.53 1.09
CA GLY A 131 14.06 8.73 0.33
C GLY A 131 13.44 7.49 -0.25
N PHE A 132 14.19 6.77 -1.06
CA PHE A 132 13.79 5.47 -1.59
C PHE A 132 15.00 4.57 -1.77
N LEU A 133 14.75 3.27 -1.82
CA LEU A 133 15.76 2.25 -2.01
C LEU A 133 15.16 1.13 -2.86
N TRP A 134 15.88 0.69 -3.88
CA TRP A 134 15.60 -0.55 -4.57
C TRP A 134 16.44 -1.66 -3.94
N MET A 135 15.77 -2.58 -3.26
CA MET A 135 16.42 -3.75 -2.68
C MET A 135 16.49 -4.86 -3.73
N SER A 136 17.66 -5.50 -3.86
CA SER A 136 17.74 -6.73 -4.65
C SER A 136 16.78 -7.78 -4.08
N GLU A 137 16.46 -8.81 -4.85
CA GLU A 137 15.58 -9.89 -4.35
C GLU A 137 16.11 -10.53 -3.07
N GLU A 138 17.44 -10.75 -2.96
CA GLU A 138 18.08 -11.27 -1.75
C GLU A 138 17.95 -10.30 -0.56
N GLU A 139 18.28 -9.03 -0.78
CA GLU A 139 18.16 -7.99 0.24
C GLU A 139 16.72 -7.86 0.72
N PHE A 140 15.75 -7.92 -0.20
CA PHE A 140 14.34 -7.86 0.13
C PHE A 140 13.88 -9.07 0.94
N LYS A 141 14.33 -10.26 0.58
CA LYS A 141 14.05 -11.49 1.36
C LYS A 141 14.59 -11.36 2.79
N GLU A 142 15.80 -10.85 2.97
CA GLU A 142 16.36 -10.58 4.29
C GLU A 142 15.53 -9.54 5.05
N PHE A 143 15.14 -8.46 4.36
CA PHE A 143 14.29 -7.40 4.92
C PHE A 143 12.93 -7.94 5.40
N VAL A 144 12.27 -8.77 4.60
CA VAL A 144 10.99 -9.41 4.94
C VAL A 144 11.10 -10.25 6.22
N ASN A 145 12.25 -10.88 6.47
CA ASN A 145 12.50 -11.71 7.65
C ASN A 145 13.15 -10.96 8.82
N SER A 146 13.31 -9.65 8.69
CA SER A 146 13.92 -8.81 9.72
C SER A 146 12.85 -8.11 10.59
N ASP A 147 13.28 -7.53 11.68
CA ASP A 147 12.45 -6.66 12.53
C ASP A 147 12.32 -5.23 12.00
N ARG A 148 12.96 -4.94 10.86
CA ARG A 148 12.93 -3.62 10.21
C ARG A 148 11.72 -3.44 9.29
N MET A 149 11.09 -4.53 8.90
CA MET A 149 9.87 -4.46 8.08
C MET A 149 8.66 -4.10 8.95
N ILE A 150 7.86 -3.15 8.48
CA ILE A 150 6.61 -2.78 9.16
C ILE A 150 5.72 -4.03 9.29
N PRO A 151 5.28 -4.39 10.51
CA PRO A 151 4.56 -5.64 10.74
C PRO A 151 3.30 -5.83 9.91
N SER A 152 2.55 -4.77 9.62
CA SER A 152 1.36 -4.85 8.77
C SER A 152 1.69 -5.19 7.31
N ASN A 153 2.81 -4.69 6.79
CA ASN A 153 3.28 -5.07 5.45
C ASN A 153 3.60 -6.57 5.42
N ARG A 154 4.32 -7.06 6.42
CA ARG A 154 4.67 -8.47 6.53
C ARG A 154 3.44 -9.37 6.56
N ARG A 155 2.48 -9.02 7.40
CA ARG A 155 1.24 -9.79 7.58
C ARG A 155 0.38 -9.82 6.33
N ARG A 156 0.15 -8.67 5.70
CA ARG A 156 -0.75 -8.54 4.55
C ARG A 156 -0.20 -9.20 3.29
N TYR A 157 1.12 -9.28 3.16
CA TYR A 157 1.77 -9.90 2.00
C TYR A 157 2.32 -11.30 2.26
N GLU A 158 2.00 -11.91 3.39
CA GLU A 158 2.53 -13.22 3.77
C GLU A 158 2.31 -14.30 2.73
N LYS A 159 1.10 -14.39 2.17
CA LYS A 159 0.79 -15.36 1.11
C LYS A 159 1.65 -15.17 -0.14
N TYR A 160 1.87 -13.93 -0.52
CA TYR A 160 2.77 -13.60 -1.63
C TYR A 160 4.21 -13.98 -1.30
N PHE A 161 4.68 -13.65 -0.11
CA PHE A 161 6.04 -13.99 0.32
C PHE A 161 6.26 -15.51 0.42
N GLN A 162 5.26 -16.26 0.84
CA GLN A 162 5.29 -17.74 0.82
C GLN A 162 5.38 -18.28 -0.61
N ARG A 163 4.55 -17.76 -1.51
CA ARG A 163 4.58 -18.15 -2.92
C ARG A 163 5.93 -17.87 -3.58
N MET A 164 6.58 -16.78 -3.22
CA MET A 164 7.91 -16.41 -3.73
C MET A 164 9.05 -17.17 -3.04
N GLY A 165 8.77 -17.93 -1.99
CA GLY A 165 9.80 -18.63 -1.22
C GLY A 165 10.64 -17.72 -0.31
N TYR A 166 10.12 -16.55 0.04
CA TYR A 166 10.82 -15.62 0.94
C TYR A 166 10.64 -15.97 2.41
N VAL A 167 9.54 -16.60 2.74
CA VAL A 167 9.18 -17.09 4.09
C VAL A 167 8.65 -18.51 4.01
N GLU A 168 8.68 -19.22 5.15
CA GLU A 168 8.12 -20.56 5.30
C GLU A 168 6.59 -20.56 5.42
#